data_a6cb5544ca47faf713e9fc5a1b510064
#
_entry.id   a6cb5544ca47faf713e9fc5a1b510064
#
_cell.length_a   1.000
_cell.length_b   1.000
_cell.length_c   1.000
_cell.angle_alpha   90.00
_cell.angle_beta   90.00
_cell.angle_gamma   90.00
#
_symmetry.space_group_name_H-M   'P 1'
#
loop_
_entity.id
_entity.type
_entity.pdbx_description
1 polymer ?
#
loop_
_entity_poly.entity_id
_entity_poly.type
_entity_poly.pdbx_seq_one_letter_code
_entity_poly.pdbx_strand_id
1 'polypeptide(L)'
;MVEDLHTIVDVLSARSTSRDPAYIFLADGTAGSEVRWTYADTASNAADFAAWLSSRGVRAGSRVVLAVNPSLDYIAALFGVLMLGAVPVPCFPPLRPKELDRFHAIVLDCAPHAIVIDAMYDAQAEVLLRRLVCVDIHPLICFVEDLDTRADAVTPATCSPDDLALIQYTSGSTGSPKGVCVTHDNLMSNCEVLFRSMGPDPNRVGLSWLPPYHDMGLMGTIILSLHHGWPLVLMSPMHFMQQPRRWLEAITEYRVSITVGPNFSLDAAVEALDEDNEDLDLSTLREFYCGAEPIRADTLVRFELCTAPLGFDVTAMIPCYGMAEATLFVAGKRKGLHYNTVDAADGIVVSCGEVDSEHVVRIVDPDSNRRIPEGEIGEIWVRGRSVAAGYFNRDALTCKVFNARIDGEDDSYLRTGDLGFMRDGELFVTGRIKDLIIVSGRNIYPQDVEASVVRADPSLRRAVAFSVPGDGTERLIVVAEAVFTQISTDWHARLTDAVRSSVTSEFGVGPDVHICPRRTIPTTTSGKVRRQEAKRMFLAEAIQRTPA
;
A
#
# COMPACT_ATOMS: atom_id res chain seq x y z
N MET A 1 -29.49 5.69 7.51
CA MET A 1 -29.33 6.92 6.72
C MET A 1 -28.11 6.87 5.78
N VAL A 2 -27.56 5.71 5.48
CA VAL A 2 -26.44 5.53 4.51
C VAL A 2 -26.94 4.82 3.24
N GLU A 3 -28.15 4.27 3.27
CA GLU A 3 -28.69 3.43 2.19
C GLU A 3 -28.98 4.16 0.86
N ASP A 4 -29.00 5.50 0.86
CA ASP A 4 -29.25 6.31 -0.35
C ASP A 4 -27.99 7.09 -0.84
N LEU A 5 -26.80 6.82 -0.27
CA LEU A 5 -25.57 7.49 -0.67
C LEU A 5 -24.81 6.60 -1.67
N HIS A 6 -24.64 7.09 -2.89
CA HIS A 6 -24.08 6.32 -4.00
C HIS A 6 -22.64 6.71 -4.36
N THR A 7 -22.19 7.86 -3.89
CA THR A 7 -20.86 8.37 -4.17
C THR A 7 -20.16 8.90 -2.90
N ILE A 8 -18.84 8.98 -2.93
CA ILE A 8 -18.10 9.57 -1.79
C ILE A 8 -18.39 11.07 -1.64
N VAL A 9 -18.84 11.75 -2.71
CA VAL A 9 -19.28 13.16 -2.67
C VAL A 9 -20.59 13.28 -1.91
N ASP A 10 -21.52 12.33 -2.08
CA ASP A 10 -22.77 12.28 -1.30
C ASP A 10 -22.46 12.08 0.19
N VAL A 11 -21.51 11.20 0.52
CA VAL A 11 -21.09 10.96 1.91
C VAL A 11 -20.52 12.22 2.54
N LEU A 12 -19.61 12.93 1.84
CA LEU A 12 -19.03 14.19 2.32
C LEU A 12 -20.14 15.23 2.54
N SER A 13 -21.06 15.35 1.58
CA SER A 13 -22.19 16.30 1.65
C SER A 13 -23.13 15.99 2.82
N ALA A 14 -23.45 14.74 3.04
CA ALA A 14 -24.30 14.29 4.16
C ALA A 14 -23.68 14.60 5.54
N ARG A 15 -22.35 14.63 5.63
CA ARG A 15 -21.63 14.94 6.87
C ARG A 15 -21.23 16.41 7.02
N SER A 16 -21.45 17.26 6.02
CA SER A 16 -20.95 18.64 5.93
C SER A 16 -21.38 19.57 7.08
N THR A 17 -22.39 19.20 7.85
CA THR A 17 -22.87 19.96 9.00
C THR A 17 -22.49 19.33 10.35
N SER A 18 -21.90 18.14 10.36
CA SER A 18 -21.51 17.46 11.60
C SER A 18 -20.27 18.12 12.22
N ARG A 19 -20.34 18.35 13.52
CA ARG A 19 -19.23 18.85 14.33
C ARG A 19 -18.45 17.75 15.04
N ASP A 20 -18.75 16.49 14.72
CA ASP A 20 -17.99 15.37 15.23
C ASP A 20 -16.56 15.40 14.66
N PRO A 21 -15.55 14.95 15.44
CA PRO A 21 -14.18 14.84 14.95
C PRO A 21 -14.09 13.96 13.71
N ALA A 22 -13.42 14.43 12.66
CA ALA A 22 -13.17 13.69 11.44
C ALA A 22 -11.69 13.30 11.32
N TYR A 23 -10.81 14.30 11.26
CA TYR A 23 -9.38 14.08 11.06
C TYR A 23 -8.56 14.83 12.11
N ILE A 24 -7.57 14.16 12.66
CA ILE A 24 -6.64 14.68 13.66
C ILE A 24 -5.24 14.42 13.12
N PHE A 25 -4.55 15.46 12.67
CA PHE A 25 -3.21 15.33 12.11
C PHE A 25 -2.14 15.74 13.13
N LEU A 26 -1.19 14.82 13.40
CA LEU A 26 -0.05 15.06 14.28
C LEU A 26 1.06 15.74 13.49
N ALA A 27 1.21 17.06 13.62
CA ALA A 27 2.06 17.87 12.76
C ALA A 27 3.55 17.51 12.88
N ASP A 28 4.03 17.14 14.07
CA ASP A 28 5.39 16.65 14.32
C ASP A 28 5.43 15.13 14.64
N GLY A 29 4.29 14.45 14.55
CA GLY A 29 4.14 13.03 14.83
C GLY A 29 3.95 12.68 16.30
N THR A 30 3.77 13.67 17.19
CA THR A 30 3.55 13.45 18.62
C THR A 30 2.23 14.08 19.10
N ALA A 31 1.72 13.61 20.22
CA ALA A 31 0.60 14.24 20.91
C ALA A 31 0.98 15.67 21.35
N GLY A 32 0.01 16.59 21.28
CA GLY A 32 0.21 18.01 21.55
C GLY A 32 0.53 18.85 20.32
N SER A 33 0.81 18.22 19.17
CA SER A 33 1.03 18.88 17.87
C SER A 33 -0.18 18.81 16.93
N GLU A 34 -1.34 18.37 17.43
CA GLU A 34 -2.47 18.08 16.59
C GLU A 34 -3.16 19.31 16.00
N VAL A 35 -3.46 19.19 14.70
CA VAL A 35 -4.46 20.00 14.02
C VAL A 35 -5.72 19.13 13.86
N ARG A 36 -6.87 19.63 14.31
CA ARG A 36 -8.12 18.88 14.36
C ARG A 36 -9.16 19.47 13.43
N TRP A 37 -9.78 18.64 12.61
CA TRP A 37 -10.93 19.00 11.81
C TRP A 37 -12.14 18.15 12.17
N THR A 38 -13.30 18.81 12.22
CA THR A 38 -14.61 18.17 12.21
C THR A 38 -14.99 17.79 10.77
N TYR A 39 -16.08 17.05 10.60
CA TYR A 39 -16.62 16.82 9.26
C TYR A 39 -17.05 18.12 8.58
N ALA A 40 -17.60 19.07 9.34
CA ALA A 40 -17.95 20.39 8.82
C ALA A 40 -16.70 21.16 8.35
N ASP A 41 -15.60 21.14 9.10
CA ASP A 41 -14.34 21.75 8.69
C ASP A 41 -13.78 21.08 7.44
N THR A 42 -13.84 19.75 7.38
CA THR A 42 -13.40 18.97 6.20
C THR A 42 -14.18 19.36 4.95
N ALA A 43 -15.49 19.44 5.05
CA ALA A 43 -16.35 19.83 3.92
C ALA A 43 -16.11 21.31 3.50
N SER A 44 -15.92 22.20 4.47
CA SER A 44 -15.63 23.63 4.21
C SER A 44 -14.29 23.80 3.49
N ASN A 45 -13.23 23.21 4.01
CA ASN A 45 -11.89 23.30 3.39
C ASN A 45 -11.87 22.62 2.02
N ALA A 46 -12.57 21.52 1.82
CA ALA A 46 -12.73 20.89 0.52
C ALA A 46 -13.48 21.81 -0.48
N ALA A 47 -14.51 22.53 -0.01
CA ALA A 47 -15.25 23.48 -0.84
C ALA A 47 -14.37 24.68 -1.26
N ASP A 48 -13.50 25.17 -0.37
CA ASP A 48 -12.54 26.23 -0.70
C ASP A 48 -11.53 25.76 -1.77
N PHE A 49 -11.00 24.55 -1.66
CA PHE A 49 -10.16 23.95 -2.69
C PHE A 49 -10.91 23.76 -4.01
N ALA A 50 -12.17 23.30 -3.97
CA ALA A 50 -13.00 23.13 -5.15
C ALA A 50 -13.21 24.47 -5.85
N ALA A 51 -13.58 25.54 -5.13
CA ALA A 51 -13.77 26.88 -5.66
C ALA A 51 -12.49 27.42 -6.30
N TRP A 52 -11.37 27.28 -5.61
CA TRP A 52 -10.05 27.71 -6.08
C TRP A 52 -9.60 26.99 -7.35
N LEU A 53 -9.74 25.66 -7.42
CA LEU A 53 -9.43 24.88 -8.62
C LEU A 53 -10.40 25.21 -9.78
N SER A 54 -11.69 25.39 -9.48
CA SER A 54 -12.69 25.80 -10.46
C SER A 54 -12.36 27.16 -11.09
N SER A 55 -11.90 28.14 -10.30
CA SER A 55 -11.47 29.46 -10.81
C SER A 55 -10.29 29.36 -11.78
N ARG A 56 -9.50 28.27 -11.67
CA ARG A 56 -8.36 27.96 -12.55
C ARG A 56 -8.71 27.04 -13.74
N GLY A 57 -10.00 26.80 -13.96
CA GLY A 57 -10.47 26.04 -15.11
C GLY A 57 -10.58 24.54 -14.92
N VAL A 58 -10.35 23.99 -13.71
CA VAL A 58 -10.65 22.57 -13.42
C VAL A 58 -12.17 22.37 -13.48
N ARG A 59 -12.61 21.30 -14.14
CA ARG A 59 -14.03 20.96 -14.38
C ARG A 59 -14.24 19.46 -14.14
N ALA A 60 -15.49 19.03 -14.14
CA ALA A 60 -15.84 17.61 -14.10
C ALA A 60 -15.08 16.82 -15.17
N GLY A 61 -14.55 15.67 -14.81
CA GLY A 61 -13.71 14.82 -15.66
C GLY A 61 -12.26 15.29 -15.83
N SER A 62 -11.87 16.50 -15.36
CA SER A 62 -10.47 16.94 -15.33
C SER A 62 -9.66 16.06 -14.41
N ARG A 63 -8.49 15.58 -14.86
CA ARG A 63 -7.56 14.85 -14.00
C ARG A 63 -6.66 15.82 -13.25
N VAL A 64 -6.55 15.65 -11.92
CA VAL A 64 -5.76 16.50 -11.05
C VAL A 64 -4.77 15.65 -10.26
N VAL A 65 -3.49 15.82 -10.54
CA VAL A 65 -2.43 15.12 -9.77
C VAL A 65 -2.31 15.79 -8.41
N LEU A 66 -2.38 14.98 -7.35
CA LEU A 66 -2.18 15.41 -5.97
C LEU A 66 -0.80 14.95 -5.48
N ALA A 67 0.17 15.84 -5.52
CA ALA A 67 1.55 15.61 -5.08
C ALA A 67 1.87 16.42 -3.82
N VAL A 68 0.94 16.42 -2.89
CA VAL A 68 0.98 17.16 -1.62
C VAL A 68 1.51 16.26 -0.51
N ASN A 69 2.30 16.82 0.40
CA ASN A 69 2.75 16.10 1.59
C ASN A 69 1.54 15.64 2.44
N PRO A 70 1.68 14.52 3.18
CA PRO A 70 0.66 14.08 4.11
C PRO A 70 0.31 15.20 5.11
N SER A 71 -0.92 15.69 5.03
CA SER A 71 -1.45 16.84 5.80
C SER A 71 -2.97 16.88 5.70
N LEU A 72 -3.62 17.77 6.44
CA LEU A 72 -5.04 18.04 6.25
C LEU A 72 -5.32 18.75 4.92
N ASP A 73 -4.37 19.53 4.38
CA ASP A 73 -4.50 20.16 3.06
C ASP A 73 -4.56 19.11 1.94
N TYR A 74 -3.83 17.98 2.08
CA TYR A 74 -3.99 16.85 1.17
C TYR A 74 -5.43 16.33 1.15
N ILE A 75 -6.05 16.20 2.34
CA ILE A 75 -7.44 15.75 2.49
C ILE A 75 -8.40 16.75 1.87
N ALA A 76 -8.21 18.05 2.12
CA ALA A 76 -9.02 19.09 1.52
C ALA A 76 -8.89 19.13 -0.01
N ALA A 77 -7.68 19.00 -0.54
CA ALA A 77 -7.43 18.94 -1.98
C ALA A 77 -8.09 17.70 -2.61
N LEU A 78 -7.97 16.52 -1.98
CA LEU A 78 -8.61 15.28 -2.45
C LEU A 78 -10.12 15.45 -2.59
N PHE A 79 -10.78 15.85 -1.50
CA PHE A 79 -12.23 16.02 -1.51
C PHE A 79 -12.69 17.22 -2.33
N GLY A 80 -11.90 18.28 -2.42
CA GLY A 80 -12.16 19.43 -3.29
C GLY A 80 -12.16 19.06 -4.77
N VAL A 81 -11.23 18.21 -5.21
CA VAL A 81 -11.22 17.68 -6.58
C VAL A 81 -12.46 16.81 -6.83
N LEU A 82 -12.80 15.91 -5.89
CA LEU A 82 -13.99 15.07 -5.99
C LEU A 82 -15.29 15.89 -6.02
N MET A 83 -15.41 16.97 -5.23
CA MET A 83 -16.57 17.85 -5.22
C MET A 83 -16.81 18.53 -6.58
N LEU A 84 -15.77 18.72 -7.41
CA LEU A 84 -15.90 19.22 -8.77
C LEU A 84 -16.33 18.15 -9.79
N GLY A 85 -16.47 16.89 -9.39
CA GLY A 85 -16.59 15.76 -10.31
C GLY A 85 -15.31 15.55 -11.13
N ALA A 86 -14.19 16.13 -10.69
CA ALA A 86 -12.87 15.91 -11.27
C ALA A 86 -12.23 14.66 -10.65
N VAL A 87 -11.22 14.13 -11.33
CA VAL A 87 -10.59 12.85 -11.00
C VAL A 87 -9.23 13.09 -10.32
N PRO A 88 -9.10 12.91 -9.01
CA PRO A 88 -7.83 12.98 -8.34
C PRO A 88 -6.91 11.83 -8.77
N VAL A 89 -5.63 12.15 -8.93
CA VAL A 89 -4.54 11.22 -9.21
C VAL A 89 -3.55 11.31 -8.04
N PRO A 90 -3.75 10.52 -6.97
CA PRO A 90 -2.87 10.51 -5.82
C PRO A 90 -1.43 10.15 -6.22
N CYS A 91 -0.48 10.97 -5.84
CA CYS A 91 0.93 10.78 -6.17
C CYS A 91 1.83 11.22 -5.01
N PHE A 92 2.97 10.57 -4.91
CA PHE A 92 4.00 10.99 -3.94
C PHE A 92 4.67 12.29 -4.40
N PRO A 93 5.01 13.21 -3.48
CA PRO A 93 5.80 14.38 -3.79
C PRO A 93 7.20 13.99 -4.32
N PRO A 94 7.72 14.64 -5.37
CA PRO A 94 8.99 14.28 -6.00
C PRO A 94 10.20 14.81 -5.23
N LEU A 95 10.53 14.19 -4.07
CA LEU A 95 11.62 14.59 -3.18
C LEU A 95 13.02 14.39 -3.78
N ARG A 96 13.20 13.38 -4.63
CA ARG A 96 14.51 12.95 -5.16
C ARG A 96 14.48 12.88 -6.68
N PRO A 97 15.65 13.03 -7.38
CA PRO A 97 15.71 12.95 -8.84
C PRO A 97 15.08 11.69 -9.45
N LYS A 98 15.29 10.52 -8.82
CA LYS A 98 14.69 9.24 -9.27
C LYS A 98 13.15 9.22 -9.11
N GLU A 99 12.62 9.90 -8.11
CA GLU A 99 11.18 10.04 -7.89
C GLU A 99 10.56 10.94 -8.94
N LEU A 100 11.31 11.98 -9.38
CA LEU A 100 10.89 12.88 -10.44
C LEU A 100 10.69 12.14 -11.78
N ASP A 101 11.52 11.14 -12.10
CA ASP A 101 11.37 10.36 -13.33
C ASP A 101 10.07 9.54 -13.32
N ARG A 102 9.75 8.93 -12.18
CA ARG A 102 8.48 8.21 -12.01
C ARG A 102 7.28 9.16 -11.99
N PHE A 103 7.41 10.30 -11.33
CA PHE A 103 6.39 11.34 -11.31
C PHE A 103 6.11 11.85 -12.73
N HIS A 104 7.16 12.14 -13.50
CA HIS A 104 7.06 12.52 -14.90
C HIS A 104 6.35 11.44 -15.73
N ALA A 105 6.66 10.16 -15.54
CA ALA A 105 5.97 9.06 -16.25
C ALA A 105 4.46 8.99 -15.92
N ILE A 106 4.07 9.25 -14.67
CA ILE A 106 2.65 9.35 -14.28
C ILE A 106 1.97 10.52 -14.95
N VAL A 107 2.60 11.70 -14.93
CA VAL A 107 2.06 12.92 -15.56
C VAL A 107 1.91 12.73 -17.08
N LEU A 108 2.86 12.07 -17.73
CA LEU A 108 2.75 11.73 -19.16
C LEU A 108 1.57 10.79 -19.45
N ASP A 109 1.37 9.77 -18.61
CA ASP A 109 0.31 8.76 -18.82
C ASP A 109 -1.08 9.36 -18.55
N CYS A 110 -1.26 10.11 -17.45
CA CYS A 110 -2.58 10.68 -17.11
C CYS A 110 -2.86 12.02 -17.79
N ALA A 111 -1.88 12.72 -18.36
CA ALA A 111 -2.04 14.03 -18.98
C ALA A 111 -2.98 14.95 -18.16
N PRO A 112 -2.60 15.37 -16.95
CA PRO A 112 -3.49 16.06 -16.02
C PRO A 112 -3.78 17.49 -16.47
N HIS A 113 -4.94 18.02 -16.08
CA HIS A 113 -5.28 19.42 -16.24
C HIS A 113 -4.51 20.29 -15.24
N ALA A 114 -4.37 19.83 -14.02
CA ALA A 114 -3.64 20.52 -12.96
C ALA A 114 -2.80 19.55 -12.11
N ILE A 115 -1.77 20.09 -11.49
CA ILE A 115 -0.94 19.44 -10.48
C ILE A 115 -1.01 20.31 -9.23
N VAL A 116 -1.56 19.77 -8.15
CA VAL A 116 -1.55 20.38 -6.82
C VAL A 116 -0.32 19.87 -6.08
N ILE A 117 0.52 20.78 -5.57
CA ILE A 117 1.82 20.45 -4.98
C ILE A 117 2.18 21.51 -3.93
N ASP A 118 3.03 21.14 -2.94
CA ASP A 118 3.55 22.11 -1.98
C ASP A 118 4.61 23.02 -2.64
N ALA A 119 4.66 24.30 -2.27
CA ALA A 119 5.59 25.29 -2.83
C ALA A 119 7.07 24.94 -2.62
N MET A 120 7.39 24.14 -1.60
CA MET A 120 8.75 23.63 -1.39
C MET A 120 9.28 22.80 -2.57
N TYR A 121 8.42 22.31 -3.47
CA TYR A 121 8.77 21.55 -4.68
C TYR A 121 8.74 22.38 -5.97
N ASP A 122 8.74 23.70 -5.89
CA ASP A 122 8.71 24.60 -7.06
C ASP A 122 9.83 24.29 -8.07
N ALA A 123 11.05 24.09 -7.61
CA ALA A 123 12.18 23.71 -8.47
C ALA A 123 11.95 22.38 -9.23
N GLN A 124 11.33 21.39 -8.59
CA GLN A 124 10.96 20.12 -9.20
C GLN A 124 9.81 20.29 -10.20
N ALA A 125 8.83 21.14 -9.89
CA ALA A 125 7.74 21.49 -10.78
C ALA A 125 8.26 22.17 -12.05
N GLU A 126 9.20 23.12 -11.95
CA GLU A 126 9.84 23.75 -13.11
C GLU A 126 10.59 22.72 -13.99
N VAL A 127 11.35 21.81 -13.38
CA VAL A 127 12.06 20.74 -14.12
C VAL A 127 11.05 19.86 -14.85
N LEU A 128 9.94 19.50 -14.20
CA LEU A 128 8.87 18.74 -14.80
C LEU A 128 8.27 19.47 -16.01
N LEU A 129 7.87 20.73 -15.86
CA LEU A 129 7.29 21.52 -16.94
C LEU A 129 8.21 21.60 -18.16
N ARG A 130 9.52 21.83 -17.95
CA ARG A 130 10.50 21.84 -19.06
C ARG A 130 10.54 20.51 -19.81
N ARG A 131 10.40 19.36 -19.12
CA ARG A 131 10.35 18.03 -19.74
C ARG A 131 9.04 17.80 -20.53
N LEU A 132 7.94 18.42 -20.12
CA LEU A 132 6.62 18.26 -20.75
C LEU A 132 6.43 19.11 -22.01
N VAL A 133 7.18 20.18 -22.18
CA VAL A 133 7.08 21.07 -23.38
C VAL A 133 7.17 20.29 -24.70
N CYS A 134 8.00 19.25 -24.76
CA CYS A 134 8.22 18.48 -25.98
C CYS A 134 7.07 17.51 -26.33
N VAL A 135 6.09 17.32 -25.45
CA VAL A 135 5.01 16.34 -25.58
C VAL A 135 3.61 16.95 -25.56
N ASP A 136 3.53 18.27 -25.66
CA ASP A 136 2.28 19.05 -25.72
C ASP A 136 1.34 18.80 -24.51
N ILE A 137 1.90 18.64 -23.32
CA ILE A 137 1.17 18.53 -22.05
C ILE A 137 1.51 19.73 -21.19
N HIS A 138 0.50 20.54 -20.86
CA HIS A 138 0.66 21.82 -20.17
C HIS A 138 -0.23 21.89 -18.91
N PRO A 139 0.09 21.13 -17.84
CA PRO A 139 -0.71 21.19 -16.62
C PRO A 139 -0.52 22.52 -15.91
N LEU A 140 -1.58 23.00 -15.27
CA LEU A 140 -1.48 24.12 -14.34
C LEU A 140 -0.77 23.63 -13.08
N ILE A 141 0.25 24.35 -12.62
CA ILE A 141 0.83 24.13 -11.30
C ILE A 141 0.05 24.96 -10.30
N CYS A 142 -0.43 24.31 -9.24
CA CYS A 142 -1.23 24.89 -8.19
C CYS A 142 -0.52 24.63 -6.85
N PHE A 143 0.13 25.63 -6.27
CA PHE A 143 0.74 25.46 -4.95
C PHE A 143 -0.33 25.55 -3.86
N VAL A 144 -0.29 24.63 -2.91
CA VAL A 144 -1.26 24.56 -1.80
C VAL A 144 -1.27 25.87 -1.02
N GLU A 145 -0.11 26.49 -0.84
CA GLU A 145 0.07 27.75 -0.12
C GLU A 145 -0.56 28.96 -0.83
N ASP A 146 -0.89 28.83 -2.13
CA ASP A 146 -1.57 29.87 -2.91
C ASP A 146 -3.11 29.75 -2.87
N LEU A 147 -3.65 28.90 -2.00
CA LEU A 147 -5.09 28.72 -1.85
C LEU A 147 -5.80 30.05 -1.58
N ASP A 148 -6.66 30.47 -2.50
CA ASP A 148 -7.47 31.69 -2.34
C ASP A 148 -8.91 31.33 -1.94
N THR A 149 -9.23 31.51 -0.68
CA THR A 149 -10.56 31.24 -0.10
C THR A 149 -11.61 32.28 -0.49
N ARG A 150 -11.24 33.32 -1.30
CA ARG A 150 -12.17 34.34 -1.81
C ARG A 150 -12.80 33.94 -3.14
N ALA A 151 -12.48 32.76 -3.67
CA ALA A 151 -13.11 32.27 -4.90
C ALA A 151 -14.62 32.05 -4.68
N ASP A 152 -15.40 32.21 -5.76
CA ASP A 152 -16.84 32.00 -5.71
C ASP A 152 -17.17 30.55 -5.33
N ALA A 153 -18.08 30.38 -4.39
CA ALA A 153 -18.52 29.06 -3.93
C ALA A 153 -19.02 28.19 -5.10
N VAL A 154 -18.65 26.95 -5.10
CA VAL A 154 -19.12 25.95 -6.08
C VAL A 154 -20.13 25.01 -5.44
N THR A 155 -21.14 24.62 -6.24
CA THR A 155 -22.04 23.53 -5.83
C THR A 155 -21.35 22.21 -6.11
N PRO A 156 -21.35 21.24 -5.17
CA PRO A 156 -20.83 19.91 -5.42
C PRO A 156 -21.44 19.29 -6.68
N ALA A 157 -20.60 18.65 -7.49
CA ALA A 157 -21.07 17.97 -8.69
C ALA A 157 -21.96 16.78 -8.34
N THR A 158 -22.97 16.56 -9.16
CA THR A 158 -23.74 15.31 -9.11
C THR A 158 -22.95 14.26 -9.89
N CYS A 159 -22.39 13.29 -9.18
CA CYS A 159 -21.61 12.19 -9.75
C CYS A 159 -22.48 10.93 -9.88
N SER A 160 -22.22 10.15 -10.92
CA SER A 160 -22.77 8.79 -11.05
C SER A 160 -21.89 7.79 -10.28
N PRO A 161 -22.42 6.69 -9.78
CA PRO A 161 -21.63 5.57 -9.24
C PRO A 161 -20.57 5.06 -10.21
N ASP A 162 -20.84 5.08 -11.51
CA ASP A 162 -19.95 4.63 -12.57
C ASP A 162 -18.87 5.66 -12.95
N ASP A 163 -18.97 6.91 -12.47
CA ASP A 163 -17.95 7.93 -12.71
C ASP A 163 -16.65 7.57 -11.99
N LEU A 164 -15.52 7.95 -12.60
CA LEU A 164 -14.22 7.75 -11.96
C LEU A 164 -14.10 8.61 -10.69
N ALA A 165 -13.91 7.95 -9.57
CA ALA A 165 -13.61 8.60 -8.31
C ALA A 165 -12.12 8.93 -8.17
N LEU A 166 -11.22 8.09 -8.71
CA LEU A 166 -9.78 8.35 -8.71
C LEU A 166 -9.03 7.43 -9.69
N ILE A 167 -7.79 7.81 -10.01
CA ILE A 167 -6.84 6.95 -10.72
C ILE A 167 -5.66 6.67 -9.79
N GLN A 168 -5.57 5.43 -9.31
CA GLN A 168 -4.52 4.98 -8.39
C GLN A 168 -3.34 4.40 -9.18
N TYR A 169 -2.18 5.08 -9.17
CA TYR A 169 -0.99 4.56 -9.82
C TYR A 169 -0.26 3.53 -8.96
N THR A 170 -0.12 2.33 -9.51
CA THR A 170 0.66 1.24 -8.89
C THR A 170 2.08 1.19 -9.45
N SER A 171 3.00 0.61 -8.66
CA SER A 171 4.42 0.53 -9.03
C SER A 171 4.74 -0.50 -10.12
N GLY A 172 3.75 -1.06 -10.79
CA GLY A 172 3.85 -2.01 -11.87
C GLY A 172 5.16 -2.85 -11.91
N SER A 173 5.07 -4.16 -11.91
CA SER A 173 6.25 -5.06 -11.99
C SER A 173 7.09 -4.88 -13.28
N THR A 174 6.58 -4.16 -14.26
CA THR A 174 7.24 -3.88 -15.55
C THR A 174 7.98 -2.55 -15.60
N GLY A 175 8.07 -1.81 -14.49
CA GLY A 175 8.76 -0.53 -14.41
C GLY A 175 7.98 0.69 -14.90
N SER A 176 6.96 0.53 -15.74
CA SER A 176 6.06 1.61 -16.16
C SER A 176 4.88 1.70 -15.19
N PRO A 177 4.53 2.88 -14.65
CA PRO A 177 3.38 3.05 -13.77
C PRO A 177 2.08 2.73 -14.53
N LYS A 178 1.11 2.14 -13.82
CA LYS A 178 -0.22 1.83 -14.34
C LYS A 178 -1.25 2.51 -13.48
N GLY A 179 -2.10 3.33 -14.08
CA GLY A 179 -3.21 3.99 -13.41
C GLY A 179 -4.41 3.05 -13.32
N VAL A 180 -4.77 2.63 -12.12
CA VAL A 180 -5.98 1.84 -11.86
C VAL A 180 -7.17 2.80 -11.78
N CYS A 181 -8.18 2.59 -12.63
CA CYS A 181 -9.40 3.38 -12.70
C CYS A 181 -10.41 2.88 -11.66
N VAL A 182 -10.58 3.64 -10.59
CA VAL A 182 -11.52 3.31 -9.49
C VAL A 182 -12.74 4.20 -9.61
N THR A 183 -13.93 3.60 -9.69
CA THR A 183 -15.22 4.32 -9.73
C THR A 183 -15.73 4.62 -8.33
N HIS A 184 -16.74 5.49 -8.23
CA HIS A 184 -17.43 5.71 -6.95
C HIS A 184 -18.07 4.42 -6.43
N ASP A 185 -18.69 3.60 -7.31
CA ASP A 185 -19.27 2.31 -6.93
C ASP A 185 -18.21 1.35 -6.36
N ASN A 186 -17.03 1.30 -6.96
CA ASN A 186 -15.92 0.48 -6.44
C ASN A 186 -15.52 0.91 -5.02
N LEU A 187 -15.38 2.23 -4.77
CA LEU A 187 -15.04 2.77 -3.45
C LEU A 187 -16.12 2.44 -2.42
N MET A 188 -17.39 2.74 -2.75
CA MET A 188 -18.52 2.50 -1.84
C MET A 188 -18.62 1.02 -1.50
N SER A 189 -18.57 0.14 -2.52
CA SER A 189 -18.61 -1.31 -2.31
C SER A 189 -17.47 -1.79 -1.41
N ASN A 190 -16.24 -1.30 -1.60
CA ASN A 190 -15.12 -1.74 -0.77
C ASN A 190 -15.20 -1.21 0.67
N CYS A 191 -15.72 0.00 0.88
CA CYS A 191 -16.03 0.51 2.22
C CYS A 191 -17.06 -0.37 2.94
N GLU A 192 -18.10 -0.82 2.24
CA GLU A 192 -19.13 -1.73 2.78
C GLU A 192 -18.53 -3.11 3.15
N VAL A 193 -17.68 -3.67 2.29
CA VAL A 193 -16.95 -4.93 2.54
C VAL A 193 -16.11 -4.83 3.81
N LEU A 194 -15.32 -3.77 3.92
CA LEU A 194 -14.50 -3.51 5.11
C LEU A 194 -15.36 -3.36 6.37
N PHE A 195 -16.47 -2.63 6.29
CA PHE A 195 -17.35 -2.45 7.43
C PHE A 195 -17.98 -3.76 7.93
N ARG A 196 -18.38 -4.64 7.00
CA ARG A 196 -18.88 -5.98 7.39
C ARG A 196 -17.80 -6.81 8.11
N SER A 197 -16.55 -6.71 7.65
CA SER A 197 -15.40 -7.37 8.30
C SER A 197 -15.14 -6.81 9.71
N MET A 198 -15.25 -5.49 9.89
CA MET A 198 -15.01 -4.78 11.15
C MET A 198 -16.17 -4.92 12.15
N GLY A 199 -17.39 -4.93 11.64
CA GLY A 199 -18.61 -4.80 12.43
C GLY A 199 -18.78 -3.40 13.05
N PRO A 200 -19.95 -3.13 13.65
CA PRO A 200 -20.25 -1.84 14.27
C PRO A 200 -19.42 -1.61 15.55
N ASP A 201 -18.86 -0.43 15.70
CA ASP A 201 -18.23 0.06 16.93
C ASP A 201 -18.44 1.58 17.03
N PRO A 202 -19.35 2.05 17.95
CA PRO A 202 -19.65 3.47 18.08
C PRO A 202 -18.50 4.30 18.68
N ASN A 203 -17.50 3.63 19.27
CA ASN A 203 -16.34 4.29 19.89
C ASN A 203 -15.08 4.09 19.06
N ARG A 204 -15.21 3.75 17.76
CA ARG A 204 -14.06 3.52 16.90
C ARG A 204 -13.23 4.79 16.75
N VAL A 205 -11.94 4.65 16.98
CA VAL A 205 -10.91 5.66 16.70
C VAL A 205 -9.85 5.01 15.82
N GLY A 206 -9.64 5.56 14.64
CA GLY A 206 -8.61 5.07 13.70
C GLY A 206 -7.29 5.78 13.87
N LEU A 207 -6.20 5.09 13.54
CA LEU A 207 -4.86 5.68 13.42
C LEU A 207 -4.17 5.16 12.17
N SER A 208 -3.56 6.07 11.39
CA SER A 208 -2.73 5.71 10.24
C SER A 208 -1.51 6.62 10.11
N TRP A 209 -0.37 6.00 9.82
CA TRP A 209 0.85 6.67 9.37
C TRP A 209 1.15 6.37 7.90
N LEU A 210 0.27 5.61 7.22
CA LEU A 210 0.49 5.22 5.84
C LEU A 210 0.42 6.42 4.88
N PRO A 211 1.18 6.38 3.78
CA PRO A 211 1.12 7.43 2.76
C PRO A 211 -0.30 7.56 2.19
N PRO A 212 -0.88 8.78 2.15
CA PRO A 212 -2.23 8.99 1.63
C PRO A 212 -2.35 8.84 0.10
N TYR A 213 -1.23 8.69 -0.59
CA TYR A 213 -1.17 8.37 -2.02
C TYR A 213 -1.01 6.86 -2.30
N HIS A 214 -1.06 6.02 -1.27
CA HIS A 214 -1.11 4.56 -1.36
C HIS A 214 -2.54 4.08 -1.07
N ASP A 215 -3.02 3.03 -1.79
CA ASP A 215 -4.37 2.49 -1.66
C ASP A 215 -4.78 2.21 -0.20
N MET A 216 -3.93 1.52 0.57
CA MET A 216 -4.20 1.19 1.97
C MET A 216 -4.30 2.43 2.87
N GLY A 217 -3.46 3.46 2.66
CA GLY A 217 -3.53 4.72 3.39
C GLY A 217 -4.67 5.63 2.94
N LEU A 218 -5.03 5.59 1.67
CA LEU A 218 -6.11 6.41 1.13
C LEU A 218 -7.48 5.79 1.38
N MET A 219 -7.71 4.61 0.79
CA MET A 219 -9.03 3.98 0.79
C MET A 219 -9.33 3.30 2.11
N GLY A 220 -8.33 2.57 2.68
CA GLY A 220 -8.48 1.82 3.94
C GLY A 220 -8.48 2.70 5.19
N THR A 221 -8.15 3.99 5.09
CA THR A 221 -8.17 4.89 6.25
C THR A 221 -8.93 6.18 5.99
N ILE A 222 -8.47 7.07 5.12
CA ILE A 222 -9.07 8.40 4.89
C ILE A 222 -10.52 8.29 4.36
N ILE A 223 -10.71 7.55 3.28
CA ILE A 223 -12.04 7.39 2.66
C ILE A 223 -12.96 6.56 3.56
N LEU A 224 -12.44 5.46 4.11
CA LEU A 224 -13.21 4.57 4.97
C LEU A 224 -13.72 5.27 6.23
N SER A 225 -12.89 6.07 6.89
CA SER A 225 -13.28 6.83 8.09
C SER A 225 -14.34 7.91 7.78
N LEU A 226 -14.23 8.58 6.62
CA LEU A 226 -15.27 9.50 6.15
C LEU A 226 -16.58 8.74 5.91
N HIS A 227 -16.52 7.59 5.21
CA HIS A 227 -17.70 6.82 4.83
C HIS A 227 -18.50 6.39 6.06
N HIS A 228 -17.85 5.83 7.06
CA HIS A 228 -18.55 5.28 8.25
C HIS A 228 -18.64 6.22 9.44
N GLY A 229 -17.88 7.31 9.49
CA GLY A 229 -18.06 8.39 10.46
C GLY A 229 -17.37 8.17 11.80
N TRP A 230 -16.09 7.79 11.80
CA TRP A 230 -15.27 7.80 13.01
C TRP A 230 -14.04 8.69 12.85
N PRO A 231 -13.49 9.23 13.98
CA PRO A 231 -12.30 10.05 13.94
C PRO A 231 -11.07 9.23 13.51
N LEU A 232 -10.24 9.84 12.65
CA LEU A 232 -8.99 9.26 12.20
C LEU A 232 -7.82 10.15 12.63
N VAL A 233 -6.91 9.58 13.44
CA VAL A 233 -5.62 10.17 13.77
C VAL A 233 -4.64 9.85 12.65
N LEU A 234 -3.90 10.85 12.21
CA LEU A 234 -2.96 10.76 11.10
C LEU A 234 -1.59 11.29 11.51
N MET A 235 -0.54 10.60 11.12
CA MET A 235 0.83 11.12 11.16
C MET A 235 1.53 10.91 9.83
N SER A 236 2.56 11.71 9.56
CA SER A 236 3.36 11.52 8.35
C SER A 236 4.11 10.19 8.40
N PRO A 237 4.23 9.47 7.25
CA PRO A 237 5.12 8.31 7.14
C PRO A 237 6.55 8.57 7.61
N MET A 238 7.04 9.79 7.41
CA MET A 238 8.36 10.22 7.89
C MET A 238 8.49 10.14 9.41
N HIS A 239 7.46 10.53 10.15
CA HIS A 239 7.48 10.50 11.62
C HIS A 239 7.55 9.07 12.15
N PHE A 240 6.77 8.15 11.56
CA PHE A 240 6.87 6.72 11.86
C PHE A 240 8.27 6.17 11.53
N MET A 241 8.79 6.44 10.33
CA MET A 241 10.09 5.92 9.90
C MET A 241 11.27 6.47 10.71
N GLN A 242 11.16 7.67 11.24
CA GLN A 242 12.17 8.27 12.11
C GLN A 242 12.14 7.65 13.52
N GLN A 243 10.94 7.44 14.06
CA GLN A 243 10.73 6.93 15.41
C GLN A 243 9.43 6.10 15.47
N PRO A 244 9.50 4.78 15.20
CA PRO A 244 8.30 3.93 15.16
C PRO A 244 7.52 3.87 16.49
N ARG A 245 8.18 4.15 17.64
CA ARG A 245 7.53 4.24 18.95
C ARG A 245 6.39 5.26 18.97
N ARG A 246 6.46 6.36 18.20
CA ARG A 246 5.38 7.37 18.09
C ARG A 246 4.04 6.78 17.69
N TRP A 247 4.07 5.70 16.93
CA TRP A 247 2.83 5.00 16.54
C TRP A 247 2.18 4.32 17.74
N LEU A 248 2.96 3.65 18.60
CA LEU A 248 2.47 3.02 19.83
C LEU A 248 2.02 4.05 20.86
N GLU A 249 2.76 5.15 21.00
CA GLU A 249 2.39 6.29 21.84
C GLU A 249 1.05 6.92 21.39
N ALA A 250 0.85 7.09 20.08
CA ALA A 250 -0.42 7.59 19.55
C ALA A 250 -1.58 6.61 19.75
N ILE A 251 -1.35 5.29 19.68
CA ILE A 251 -2.36 4.27 20.01
C ILE A 251 -2.83 4.45 21.46
N THR A 252 -1.89 4.63 22.38
CA THR A 252 -2.15 4.85 23.81
C THR A 252 -2.91 6.14 24.04
N GLU A 253 -2.37 7.27 23.59
CA GLU A 253 -2.90 8.62 23.85
C GLU A 253 -4.31 8.83 23.32
N TYR A 254 -4.55 8.39 22.05
CA TYR A 254 -5.86 8.57 21.41
C TYR A 254 -6.80 7.38 21.63
N ARG A 255 -6.41 6.40 22.46
CA ARG A 255 -7.19 5.19 22.74
C ARG A 255 -7.68 4.53 21.45
N VAL A 256 -6.76 4.35 20.51
CA VAL A 256 -7.04 3.85 19.17
C VAL A 256 -7.61 2.44 19.23
N SER A 257 -8.68 2.19 18.49
CA SER A 257 -9.30 0.87 18.41
C SER A 257 -9.00 0.13 17.09
N ILE A 258 -8.63 0.89 16.04
CA ILE A 258 -8.27 0.33 14.73
C ILE A 258 -7.03 1.00 14.17
N THR A 259 -6.10 0.17 13.71
CA THR A 259 -4.92 0.65 12.98
C THR A 259 -4.56 -0.30 11.84
N VAL A 260 -3.64 0.12 11.01
CA VAL A 260 -3.27 -0.57 9.77
C VAL A 260 -1.78 -0.42 9.51
N GLY A 261 -1.13 -1.49 9.07
CA GLY A 261 0.28 -1.44 8.74
C GLY A 261 0.76 -2.65 7.95
N PRO A 262 1.81 -2.51 7.14
CA PRO A 262 2.47 -3.63 6.50
C PRO A 262 3.30 -4.45 7.52
N ASN A 263 3.64 -5.68 7.17
CA ASN A 263 4.36 -6.62 8.03
C ASN A 263 5.64 -6.01 8.65
N PHE A 264 6.45 -5.26 7.85
CA PHE A 264 7.68 -4.64 8.36
C PHE A 264 7.44 -3.64 9.49
N SER A 265 6.24 -3.03 9.57
CA SER A 265 5.94 -2.06 10.62
C SER A 265 5.83 -2.68 12.00
N LEU A 266 5.47 -3.96 12.06
CA LEU A 266 5.46 -4.75 13.30
C LEU A 266 6.87 -4.95 13.84
N ASP A 267 7.81 -5.36 12.97
CA ASP A 267 9.22 -5.48 13.35
C ASP A 267 9.80 -4.13 13.79
N ALA A 268 9.52 -3.06 13.05
CA ALA A 268 9.98 -1.72 13.40
C ALA A 268 9.42 -1.22 14.74
N ALA A 269 8.16 -1.53 15.05
CA ALA A 269 7.55 -1.19 16.33
C ALA A 269 8.19 -1.96 17.48
N VAL A 270 8.44 -3.26 17.31
CA VAL A 270 9.13 -4.09 18.33
C VAL A 270 10.56 -3.62 18.57
N GLU A 271 11.30 -3.27 17.51
CA GLU A 271 12.65 -2.72 17.62
C GLU A 271 12.71 -1.34 18.33
N ALA A 272 11.59 -0.63 18.37
CA ALA A 272 11.47 0.67 19.03
C ALA A 272 10.97 0.60 20.47
N LEU A 273 10.69 -0.59 21.00
CA LEU A 273 10.38 -0.78 22.43
C LEU A 273 11.66 -0.66 23.26
N ASP A 274 11.55 0.04 24.38
CA ASP A 274 12.61 0.21 25.37
C ASP A 274 12.57 -0.92 26.43
N GLU A 275 13.49 -0.90 27.40
CA GLU A 275 13.45 -1.81 28.56
C GLU A 275 12.24 -1.50 29.47
N ASP A 276 11.84 -0.24 29.55
CA ASP A 276 10.67 0.25 30.26
C ASP A 276 9.65 0.84 29.29
N ASN A 277 8.43 0.30 29.25
CA ASN A 277 7.34 0.72 28.40
C ASN A 277 6.04 0.93 29.21
N GLU A 278 6.15 1.27 30.51
CA GLU A 278 4.99 1.48 31.40
C GLU A 278 4.06 2.62 30.89
N ASP A 279 4.55 3.49 30.02
CA ASP A 279 3.81 4.57 29.38
C ASP A 279 2.92 4.10 28.20
N LEU A 280 3.04 2.85 27.77
CA LEU A 280 2.28 2.30 26.63
C LEU A 280 1.13 1.41 27.09
N ASP A 281 -0.06 1.65 26.53
CA ASP A 281 -1.28 0.85 26.71
C ASP A 281 -1.95 0.57 25.36
N LEU A 282 -1.85 -0.67 24.88
CA LEU A 282 -2.44 -1.13 23.63
C LEU A 282 -3.77 -1.86 23.85
N SER A 283 -4.32 -1.89 25.05
CA SER A 283 -5.54 -2.63 25.41
C SER A 283 -6.80 -2.15 24.69
N THR A 284 -6.78 -0.94 24.12
CA THR A 284 -7.90 -0.41 23.33
C THR A 284 -7.89 -0.89 21.89
N LEU A 285 -6.76 -1.37 21.39
CA LEU A 285 -6.60 -1.82 20.01
C LEU A 285 -7.32 -3.17 19.80
N ARG A 286 -8.35 -3.16 18.95
CA ARG A 286 -9.20 -4.32 18.67
C ARG A 286 -9.08 -4.83 17.24
N GLU A 287 -8.51 -4.01 16.37
CA GLU A 287 -8.40 -4.29 14.94
C GLU A 287 -7.07 -3.74 14.42
N PHE A 288 -6.17 -4.66 14.07
CA PHE A 288 -4.90 -4.32 13.43
C PHE A 288 -4.83 -5.02 12.08
N TYR A 289 -5.13 -4.31 11.00
CA TYR A 289 -5.07 -4.83 9.65
C TYR A 289 -3.62 -4.90 9.17
N CYS A 290 -3.10 -6.12 9.03
CA CYS A 290 -1.76 -6.38 8.53
C CYS A 290 -1.82 -6.91 7.09
N GLY A 291 -1.22 -6.18 6.13
CA GLY A 291 -1.29 -6.56 4.73
C GLY A 291 -0.36 -5.78 3.83
N ALA A 292 -0.69 -5.76 2.53
CA ALA A 292 0.01 -5.03 1.47
C ALA A 292 1.42 -5.58 1.12
N GLU A 293 1.93 -6.56 1.83
CA GLU A 293 3.16 -7.32 1.56
C GLU A 293 3.04 -8.73 2.13
N PRO A 294 3.95 -9.67 1.82
CA PRO A 294 3.91 -11.01 2.41
C PRO A 294 3.92 -10.96 3.93
N ILE A 295 2.97 -11.65 4.56
CA ILE A 295 2.80 -11.69 6.01
C ILE A 295 3.57 -12.88 6.56
N ARG A 296 4.44 -12.64 7.53
CA ARG A 296 5.32 -13.64 8.13
C ARG A 296 4.84 -14.03 9.51
N ALA A 297 4.68 -15.32 9.74
CA ALA A 297 4.22 -15.83 11.02
C ALA A 297 5.17 -15.45 12.18
N ASP A 298 6.49 -15.51 11.96
CA ASP A 298 7.50 -15.15 12.97
C ASP A 298 7.44 -13.67 13.38
N THR A 299 7.17 -12.77 12.42
CA THR A 299 6.96 -11.34 12.71
C THR A 299 5.70 -11.11 13.55
N LEU A 300 4.58 -11.76 13.18
CA LEU A 300 3.33 -11.65 13.95
C LEU A 300 3.52 -12.15 15.38
N VAL A 301 4.07 -13.34 15.56
CA VAL A 301 4.32 -13.95 16.89
C VAL A 301 5.26 -13.08 17.72
N ARG A 302 6.34 -12.55 17.11
CA ARG A 302 7.26 -11.66 17.82
C ARG A 302 6.57 -10.39 18.31
N PHE A 303 5.76 -9.75 17.46
CA PHE A 303 5.00 -8.57 17.83
C PHE A 303 4.02 -8.88 18.98
N GLU A 304 3.25 -9.95 18.86
CA GLU A 304 2.29 -10.39 19.88
C GLU A 304 2.97 -10.63 21.24
N LEU A 305 4.09 -11.36 21.25
CA LEU A 305 4.83 -11.64 22.49
C LEU A 305 5.39 -10.37 23.14
N CYS A 306 5.93 -9.44 22.35
CA CYS A 306 6.52 -8.20 22.87
C CYS A 306 5.47 -7.20 23.32
N THR A 307 4.26 -7.20 22.74
CA THR A 307 3.21 -6.24 23.05
C THR A 307 2.10 -6.77 23.96
N ALA A 308 2.05 -8.08 24.24
CA ALA A 308 1.13 -8.66 25.22
C ALA A 308 1.25 -8.02 26.62
N PRO A 309 2.46 -7.74 27.16
CA PRO A 309 2.60 -7.03 28.43
C PRO A 309 2.02 -5.60 28.41
N LEU A 310 1.88 -5.01 27.21
CA LEU A 310 1.30 -3.68 26.99
C LEU A 310 -0.23 -3.73 26.76
N GLY A 311 -0.85 -4.90 26.98
CA GLY A 311 -2.29 -5.09 26.85
C GLY A 311 -2.78 -5.43 25.43
N PHE A 312 -1.90 -5.67 24.46
CA PHE A 312 -2.32 -6.07 23.10
C PHE A 312 -3.01 -7.44 23.13
N ASP A 313 -4.24 -7.49 22.61
CA ASP A 313 -4.98 -8.74 22.41
C ASP A 313 -4.60 -9.35 21.06
N VAL A 314 -4.04 -10.55 21.06
CA VAL A 314 -3.63 -11.26 19.85
C VAL A 314 -4.78 -11.49 18.86
N THR A 315 -6.04 -11.52 19.34
CA THR A 315 -7.21 -11.60 18.46
C THR A 315 -7.47 -10.31 17.66
N ALA A 316 -6.84 -9.20 18.04
CA ALA A 316 -6.89 -7.95 17.30
C ALA A 316 -6.06 -7.99 16.01
N MET A 317 -5.07 -8.89 15.87
CA MET A 317 -4.28 -9.04 14.66
C MET A 317 -5.15 -9.59 13.51
N ILE A 318 -5.23 -8.86 12.40
CA ILE A 318 -6.04 -9.18 11.22
C ILE A 318 -5.15 -9.24 9.98
N PRO A 319 -4.51 -10.39 9.71
CA PRO A 319 -3.89 -10.61 8.42
C PRO A 319 -4.94 -10.47 7.31
N CYS A 320 -4.59 -9.74 6.23
CA CYS A 320 -5.51 -9.45 5.16
C CYS A 320 -4.81 -9.39 3.78
N TYR A 321 -5.61 -9.58 2.74
CA TYR A 321 -5.18 -9.50 1.35
C TYR A 321 -6.00 -8.48 0.58
N GLY A 322 -5.31 -7.74 -0.29
CA GLY A 322 -5.93 -6.79 -1.19
C GLY A 322 -4.92 -6.12 -2.13
N MET A 323 -5.45 -5.36 -3.06
CA MET A 323 -4.67 -4.66 -4.09
C MET A 323 -5.49 -3.53 -4.71
N ALA A 324 -4.80 -2.56 -5.29
CA ALA A 324 -5.45 -1.41 -5.93
C ALA A 324 -6.40 -1.80 -7.07
N GLU A 325 -6.09 -2.87 -7.81
CA GLU A 325 -6.93 -3.41 -8.90
C GLU A 325 -8.29 -3.98 -8.39
N ALA A 326 -8.39 -4.29 -7.09
CA ALA A 326 -9.64 -4.62 -6.41
C ALA A 326 -10.09 -3.49 -5.48
N THR A 327 -9.76 -2.24 -5.79
CA THR A 327 -9.90 -1.04 -4.97
C THR A 327 -8.99 -1.08 -3.75
N LEU A 328 -9.17 -2.05 -2.86
CA LEU A 328 -8.27 -2.32 -1.74
C LEU A 328 -8.44 -3.75 -1.22
N PHE A 329 -9.46 -4.01 -0.42
CA PHE A 329 -9.62 -5.21 0.40
C PHE A 329 -10.37 -6.31 -0.34
N VAL A 330 -9.87 -7.55 -0.25
CA VAL A 330 -10.46 -8.76 -0.84
C VAL A 330 -10.77 -9.81 0.23
N ALA A 331 -9.85 -10.05 1.16
CA ALA A 331 -10.00 -11.06 2.20
C ALA A 331 -9.35 -10.59 3.51
N GLY A 332 -9.91 -11.01 4.63
CA GLY A 332 -9.37 -10.72 5.96
C GLY A 332 -9.83 -11.72 7.01
N LYS A 333 -9.04 -11.88 8.05
CA LYS A 333 -9.40 -12.69 9.21
C LYS A 333 -10.64 -12.09 9.90
N ARG A 334 -11.53 -12.93 10.37
CA ARG A 334 -12.66 -12.49 11.20
C ARG A 334 -12.18 -11.88 12.52
N LYS A 335 -12.77 -10.74 12.88
CA LYS A 335 -12.54 -10.07 14.16
C LYS A 335 -12.79 -11.00 15.34
N GLY A 336 -11.92 -10.92 16.35
CA GLY A 336 -12.07 -11.66 17.61
C GLY A 336 -11.67 -13.15 17.55
N LEU A 337 -11.18 -13.63 16.40
CA LEU A 337 -10.58 -14.97 16.28
C LEU A 337 -9.05 -14.86 16.19
N HIS A 338 -8.35 -15.96 16.37
CA HIS A 338 -6.95 -16.05 15.96
C HIS A 338 -6.85 -16.25 14.44
N TYR A 339 -5.74 -15.82 13.84
CA TYR A 339 -5.44 -16.17 12.46
C TYR A 339 -4.92 -17.63 12.39
N ASN A 340 -5.18 -18.28 11.27
CA ASN A 340 -4.69 -19.62 11.01
C ASN A 340 -3.35 -19.59 10.27
N THR A 341 -2.58 -20.66 10.42
CA THR A 341 -1.36 -20.90 9.67
C THR A 341 -1.35 -22.32 9.13
N VAL A 342 -0.65 -22.54 8.05
CA VAL A 342 -0.44 -23.88 7.49
C VAL A 342 1.04 -24.09 7.19
N ASP A 343 1.51 -25.31 7.45
CA ASP A 343 2.83 -25.75 6.99
C ASP A 343 2.76 -26.00 5.48
N ALA A 344 3.59 -25.31 4.73
CA ALA A 344 3.82 -25.54 3.31
C ALA A 344 5.25 -26.08 3.11
N ALA A 345 5.54 -26.53 1.89
CA ALA A 345 6.86 -27.12 1.58
C ALA A 345 8.03 -26.15 1.87
N ASP A 346 7.78 -24.85 1.76
CA ASP A 346 8.77 -23.78 1.87
C ASP A 346 8.63 -22.94 3.15
N GLY A 347 7.81 -23.36 4.13
CA GLY A 347 7.63 -22.69 5.41
C GLY A 347 6.19 -22.51 5.85
N ILE A 348 5.98 -21.68 6.88
CA ILE A 348 4.65 -21.41 7.44
C ILE A 348 3.99 -20.28 6.66
N VAL A 349 2.80 -20.54 6.11
CA VAL A 349 1.98 -19.54 5.41
C VAL A 349 0.85 -19.09 6.34
N VAL A 350 0.71 -17.77 6.48
CA VAL A 350 -0.35 -17.15 7.29
C VAL A 350 -1.61 -17.00 6.43
N SER A 351 -2.76 -17.37 7.01
CA SER A 351 -4.06 -17.12 6.39
C SER A 351 -4.35 -15.63 6.30
N CYS A 352 -4.76 -15.17 5.13
CA CYS A 352 -5.35 -13.85 4.93
C CYS A 352 -6.87 -13.84 5.23
N GLY A 353 -7.40 -14.90 5.87
CA GLY A 353 -8.77 -14.98 6.30
C GLY A 353 -9.78 -15.29 5.19
N GLU A 354 -11.03 -15.03 5.49
CA GLU A 354 -12.16 -15.33 4.62
C GLU A 354 -12.36 -14.26 3.55
N VAL A 355 -12.91 -14.68 2.43
CA VAL A 355 -13.36 -13.80 1.34
C VAL A 355 -14.76 -13.28 1.67
N ASP A 356 -14.98 -11.95 1.60
CA ASP A 356 -16.32 -11.37 1.79
C ASP A 356 -17.30 -11.84 0.71
N SER A 357 -18.57 -11.90 1.05
CA SER A 357 -19.64 -12.37 0.16
C SER A 357 -19.84 -11.57 -1.13
N GLU A 358 -19.37 -10.33 -1.19
CA GLU A 358 -19.36 -9.50 -2.41
C GLU A 358 -18.24 -9.90 -3.38
N HIS A 359 -17.30 -10.70 -2.93
CA HIS A 359 -16.19 -11.20 -3.75
C HIS A 359 -16.35 -12.68 -4.04
N VAL A 360 -15.90 -13.05 -5.21
CA VAL A 360 -15.69 -14.45 -5.61
C VAL A 360 -14.21 -14.62 -5.90
N VAL A 361 -13.53 -15.43 -5.11
CA VAL A 361 -12.14 -15.81 -5.35
C VAL A 361 -12.09 -17.21 -5.96
N ARG A 362 -11.25 -17.39 -6.98
CA ARG A 362 -10.94 -18.66 -7.63
C ARG A 362 -9.44 -18.84 -7.70
N ILE A 363 -8.99 -20.05 -7.48
CA ILE A 363 -7.59 -20.44 -7.72
C ILE A 363 -7.54 -21.11 -9.09
N VAL A 364 -6.67 -20.57 -9.95
CA VAL A 364 -6.67 -20.90 -11.38
C VAL A 364 -5.24 -21.22 -11.83
N ASP A 365 -5.08 -22.24 -12.63
CA ASP A 365 -3.83 -22.53 -13.31
C ASP A 365 -3.55 -21.43 -14.36
N PRO A 366 -2.44 -20.67 -14.22
CA PRO A 366 -2.19 -19.49 -15.04
C PRO A 366 -1.95 -19.79 -16.53
N ASP A 367 -1.61 -21.04 -16.88
CA ASP A 367 -1.30 -21.46 -18.24
C ASP A 367 -2.54 -22.03 -18.95
N SER A 368 -3.33 -22.84 -18.27
CA SER A 368 -4.53 -23.48 -18.84
C SER A 368 -5.82 -22.70 -18.60
N ASN A 369 -5.81 -21.69 -17.70
CA ASN A 369 -7.00 -20.96 -17.25
C ASN A 369 -8.10 -21.88 -16.66
N ARG A 370 -7.72 -22.99 -16.04
CA ARG A 370 -8.65 -23.92 -15.39
C ARG A 370 -8.59 -23.76 -13.88
N ARG A 371 -9.73 -24.00 -13.22
CA ARG A 371 -9.76 -24.08 -11.76
C ARG A 371 -8.84 -25.18 -11.25
N ILE A 372 -8.16 -24.89 -10.16
CA ILE A 372 -7.34 -25.84 -9.42
C ILE A 372 -8.13 -26.32 -8.19
N PRO A 373 -7.96 -27.59 -7.77
CA PRO A 373 -8.55 -28.10 -6.53
C PRO A 373 -8.15 -27.30 -5.29
N GLU A 374 -9.00 -27.37 -4.27
CA GLU A 374 -8.73 -26.74 -2.96
C GLU A 374 -7.45 -27.30 -2.36
N GLY A 375 -6.63 -26.42 -1.78
CA GLY A 375 -5.33 -26.74 -1.18
C GLY A 375 -4.15 -26.75 -2.15
N GLU A 376 -4.38 -26.69 -3.47
CA GLU A 376 -3.33 -26.57 -4.47
C GLU A 376 -3.06 -25.11 -4.83
N ILE A 377 -1.79 -24.78 -5.13
CA ILE A 377 -1.34 -23.41 -5.42
C ILE A 377 -1.59 -23.06 -6.88
N GLY A 378 -2.25 -21.91 -7.11
CA GLY A 378 -2.45 -21.32 -8.43
C GLY A 378 -2.57 -19.80 -8.37
N GLU A 379 -2.90 -19.18 -9.50
CA GLU A 379 -3.15 -17.73 -9.54
C GLU A 379 -4.47 -17.40 -8.87
N ILE A 380 -4.46 -16.41 -8.01
CA ILE A 380 -5.66 -15.87 -7.35
C ILE A 380 -6.40 -15.01 -8.37
N TRP A 381 -7.65 -15.39 -8.70
CA TRP A 381 -8.53 -14.60 -9.54
C TRP A 381 -9.71 -14.09 -8.73
N VAL A 382 -10.05 -12.81 -8.92
CA VAL A 382 -11.06 -12.10 -8.10
C VAL A 382 -12.16 -11.53 -8.98
N ARG A 383 -13.40 -11.66 -8.55
CA ARG A 383 -14.58 -10.98 -9.10
C ARG A 383 -15.36 -10.35 -7.97
N GLY A 384 -15.92 -9.15 -8.19
CA GLY A 384 -16.76 -8.42 -7.23
C GLY A 384 -16.92 -6.96 -7.64
N ARG A 385 -17.88 -6.26 -7.00
CA ARG A 385 -18.17 -4.86 -7.30
C ARG A 385 -17.00 -3.91 -7.00
N SER A 386 -16.10 -4.27 -6.09
CA SER A 386 -14.91 -3.48 -5.79
C SER A 386 -13.74 -3.71 -6.75
N VAL A 387 -13.86 -4.66 -7.72
CA VAL A 387 -12.87 -4.77 -8.80
C VAL A 387 -12.95 -3.53 -9.68
N ALA A 388 -11.82 -2.85 -9.84
CA ALA A 388 -11.72 -1.58 -10.56
C ALA A 388 -12.09 -1.71 -12.04
N ALA A 389 -12.42 -0.59 -12.68
CA ALA A 389 -12.87 -0.57 -14.08
C ALA A 389 -11.78 -0.97 -15.09
N GLY A 390 -10.50 -0.94 -14.69
CA GLY A 390 -9.37 -1.32 -15.56
C GLY A 390 -8.17 -0.40 -15.40
N TYR A 391 -7.26 -0.44 -16.37
CA TYR A 391 -6.10 0.45 -16.42
C TYR A 391 -6.34 1.62 -17.37
N PHE A 392 -6.05 2.82 -16.90
CA PHE A 392 -6.18 4.05 -17.65
C PHE A 392 -5.37 3.99 -18.97
N ASN A 393 -6.02 4.33 -20.09
CA ASN A 393 -5.43 4.33 -21.45
C ASN A 393 -4.75 3.00 -21.85
N ARG A 394 -5.21 1.83 -21.34
CA ARG A 394 -4.60 0.53 -21.61
C ARG A 394 -5.64 -0.57 -21.86
N ASP A 395 -6.51 -0.38 -22.86
CA ASP A 395 -7.65 -1.28 -23.13
C ASP A 395 -7.23 -2.75 -23.33
N ALA A 396 -6.17 -2.99 -24.11
CA ALA A 396 -5.70 -4.37 -24.35
C ALA A 396 -5.21 -5.05 -23.05
N LEU A 397 -4.55 -4.29 -22.16
CA LEU A 397 -4.11 -4.82 -20.87
C LEU A 397 -5.29 -5.00 -19.92
N THR A 398 -6.23 -4.06 -19.91
CA THR A 398 -7.49 -4.15 -19.17
C THR A 398 -8.25 -5.40 -19.54
N CYS A 399 -8.45 -5.66 -20.85
CA CYS A 399 -9.10 -6.86 -21.32
C CYS A 399 -8.39 -8.14 -20.84
N LYS A 400 -7.07 -8.17 -20.89
CA LYS A 400 -6.27 -9.32 -20.45
C LYS A 400 -6.32 -9.57 -18.94
N VAL A 401 -6.37 -8.50 -18.13
CA VAL A 401 -6.21 -8.59 -16.67
C VAL A 401 -7.55 -8.57 -15.95
N PHE A 402 -8.49 -7.72 -16.35
CA PHE A 402 -9.77 -7.54 -15.64
C PHE A 402 -10.93 -8.35 -16.26
N ASN A 403 -10.77 -8.81 -17.49
CA ASN A 403 -11.80 -9.56 -18.19
C ASN A 403 -11.35 -10.99 -18.53
N ALA A 404 -10.50 -11.57 -17.68
CA ALA A 404 -10.05 -12.94 -17.86
C ALA A 404 -11.20 -13.93 -17.61
N ARG A 405 -11.22 -15.04 -18.36
CA ARG A 405 -12.25 -16.07 -18.24
C ARG A 405 -11.64 -17.40 -17.86
N ILE A 406 -12.29 -18.09 -16.94
CA ILE A 406 -11.98 -19.47 -16.61
C ILE A 406 -12.58 -20.38 -17.69
N ASP A 407 -11.81 -21.37 -18.12
CA ASP A 407 -12.27 -22.33 -19.15
C ASP A 407 -13.57 -23.02 -18.73
N GLY A 408 -14.62 -22.84 -19.54
CA GLY A 408 -15.97 -23.37 -19.26
C GLY A 408 -16.85 -22.47 -18.38
N GLU A 409 -16.45 -21.23 -18.06
CA GLU A 409 -17.27 -20.24 -17.33
C GLU A 409 -17.50 -18.98 -18.15
N ASP A 410 -18.68 -18.38 -17.99
CA ASP A 410 -19.04 -17.13 -18.67
C ASP A 410 -18.58 -15.87 -17.93
N ASP A 411 -18.32 -15.99 -16.63
CA ASP A 411 -17.91 -14.89 -15.75
C ASP A 411 -16.53 -14.35 -16.09
N SER A 412 -16.35 -13.02 -15.90
CA SER A 412 -15.06 -12.36 -16.01
C SER A 412 -14.43 -12.15 -14.64
N TYR A 413 -13.10 -12.30 -14.57
CA TYR A 413 -12.32 -12.18 -13.35
C TYR A 413 -11.13 -11.25 -13.54
N LEU A 414 -10.70 -10.63 -12.47
CA LEU A 414 -9.40 -9.96 -12.33
C LEU A 414 -8.31 -11.01 -12.11
N ARG A 415 -7.31 -11.05 -12.97
CA ARG A 415 -6.05 -11.77 -12.74
C ARG A 415 -5.14 -10.97 -11.86
N THR A 416 -4.91 -11.41 -10.64
CA THR A 416 -4.11 -10.64 -9.67
C THR A 416 -2.60 -10.72 -9.95
N GLY A 417 -2.15 -11.81 -10.57
CA GLY A 417 -0.73 -12.16 -10.69
C GLY A 417 -0.11 -12.62 -9.38
N ASP A 418 -0.90 -12.76 -8.33
CA ASP A 418 -0.50 -13.31 -7.04
C ASP A 418 -0.84 -14.81 -7.00
N LEU A 419 0.00 -15.60 -6.35
CA LEU A 419 -0.16 -17.04 -6.13
C LEU A 419 -0.72 -17.31 -4.75
N GLY A 420 -1.57 -18.32 -4.64
CA GLY A 420 -2.13 -18.75 -3.37
C GLY A 420 -3.03 -19.98 -3.52
N PHE A 421 -3.67 -20.33 -2.42
CA PHE A 421 -4.64 -21.43 -2.39
C PHE A 421 -5.77 -21.12 -1.39
N MET A 422 -6.90 -21.81 -1.56
CA MET A 422 -7.99 -21.82 -0.59
C MET A 422 -7.90 -23.08 0.27
N ARG A 423 -8.15 -22.96 1.57
CA ARG A 423 -8.30 -24.08 2.50
C ARG A 423 -9.30 -23.70 3.58
N ASP A 424 -10.30 -24.56 3.80
CA ASP A 424 -11.34 -24.37 4.82
C ASP A 424 -12.05 -22.99 4.74
N GLY A 425 -12.22 -22.47 3.53
CA GLY A 425 -12.85 -21.16 3.26
C GLY A 425 -11.94 -19.95 3.43
N GLU A 426 -10.68 -20.13 3.82
CA GLU A 426 -9.69 -19.08 4.00
C GLU A 426 -8.70 -19.01 2.83
N LEU A 427 -8.23 -17.79 2.53
CA LEU A 427 -7.25 -17.51 1.50
C LEU A 427 -5.83 -17.49 2.08
N PHE A 428 -4.93 -18.23 1.44
CA PHE A 428 -3.50 -18.26 1.76
C PHE A 428 -2.71 -17.72 0.55
N VAL A 429 -1.96 -16.65 0.75
CA VAL A 429 -1.16 -16.00 -0.31
C VAL A 429 0.29 -16.44 -0.18
N THR A 430 0.85 -17.06 -1.22
CA THR A 430 2.21 -17.62 -1.20
C THR A 430 3.24 -16.75 -1.91
N GLY A 431 2.84 -15.85 -2.83
CA GLY A 431 3.78 -14.99 -3.53
C GLY A 431 3.23 -14.39 -4.82
N ARG A 432 4.14 -14.00 -5.71
CA ARG A 432 3.79 -13.45 -7.03
C ARG A 432 4.36 -14.29 -8.16
N ILE A 433 3.57 -14.50 -9.20
CA ILE A 433 3.99 -15.26 -10.42
C ILE A 433 5.30 -14.68 -10.99
N LYS A 434 5.41 -13.35 -11.09
CA LYS A 434 6.57 -12.68 -11.69
C LYS A 434 7.81 -12.64 -10.82
N ASP A 435 7.65 -12.86 -9.52
CA ASP A 435 8.75 -12.83 -8.56
C ASP A 435 9.23 -14.24 -8.20
N LEU A 436 8.46 -15.27 -8.59
CA LEU A 436 8.82 -16.67 -8.37
C LEU A 436 10.19 -16.98 -8.99
N ILE A 437 11.07 -17.55 -8.21
CA ILE A 437 12.42 -17.97 -8.62
C ILE A 437 12.34 -19.44 -8.99
N ILE A 438 12.73 -19.79 -10.21
CA ILE A 438 12.73 -21.17 -10.67
C ILE A 438 14.17 -21.61 -10.93
N VAL A 439 14.74 -22.38 -10.02
CA VAL A 439 16.11 -22.89 -10.14
C VAL A 439 16.09 -24.41 -10.12
N SER A 440 16.64 -25.02 -11.16
CA SER A 440 16.71 -26.48 -11.32
C SER A 440 15.34 -27.18 -11.15
N GLY A 441 14.27 -26.54 -11.67
CA GLY A 441 12.90 -27.06 -11.59
C GLY A 441 12.21 -26.91 -10.23
N ARG A 442 12.82 -26.20 -9.28
CA ARG A 442 12.22 -25.87 -7.98
C ARG A 442 11.66 -24.46 -8.00
N ASN A 443 10.44 -24.31 -7.51
CA ASN A 443 9.83 -23.01 -7.24
C ASN A 443 10.32 -22.53 -5.88
N ILE A 444 10.95 -21.36 -5.83
CA ILE A 444 11.46 -20.74 -4.59
C ILE A 444 10.82 -19.36 -4.46
N TYR A 445 10.20 -19.09 -3.34
CA TYR A 445 9.63 -17.78 -3.06
C TYR A 445 10.70 -16.84 -2.53
N PRO A 446 10.93 -15.68 -3.18
CA PRO A 446 11.99 -14.75 -2.79
C PRO A 446 11.92 -14.32 -1.34
N GLN A 447 10.73 -14.10 -0.80
CA GLN A 447 10.53 -13.65 0.58
C GLN A 447 11.04 -14.67 1.61
N ASP A 448 10.98 -15.96 1.29
CA ASP A 448 11.44 -17.02 2.20
C ASP A 448 12.97 -17.06 2.24
N VAL A 449 13.59 -16.89 1.05
CA VAL A 449 15.05 -16.71 0.95
C VAL A 449 15.49 -15.44 1.70
N GLU A 450 14.81 -14.31 1.48
CA GLU A 450 15.10 -13.04 2.15
C GLU A 450 15.02 -13.17 3.67
N ALA A 451 14.04 -13.92 4.15
CA ALA A 451 13.88 -14.24 5.57
C ALA A 451 15.02 -15.09 6.12
N SER A 452 15.38 -16.17 5.42
CA SER A 452 16.51 -17.04 5.78
C SER A 452 17.81 -16.24 5.87
N VAL A 453 18.03 -15.33 4.92
CA VAL A 453 19.21 -14.44 4.89
C VAL A 453 19.29 -13.55 6.12
N VAL A 454 18.19 -12.89 6.48
CA VAL A 454 18.18 -12.00 7.66
C VAL A 454 18.38 -12.78 8.97
N ARG A 455 17.90 -14.02 9.05
CA ARG A 455 18.14 -14.91 10.22
C ARG A 455 19.57 -15.45 10.29
N ALA A 456 20.29 -15.49 9.17
CA ALA A 456 21.61 -16.10 9.12
C ALA A 456 22.67 -15.40 10.00
N ASP A 457 22.58 -14.08 10.18
CA ASP A 457 23.47 -13.31 11.06
C ASP A 457 22.77 -12.01 11.54
N PRO A 458 22.86 -11.66 12.84
CA PRO A 458 22.25 -10.45 13.39
C PRO A 458 22.78 -9.15 12.82
N SER A 459 23.90 -9.19 12.10
CA SER A 459 24.44 -8.03 11.36
C SER A 459 23.76 -7.80 10.02
N LEU A 460 22.86 -8.67 9.58
CA LEU A 460 22.05 -8.52 8.36
C LEU A 460 20.67 -7.95 8.71
N ARG A 461 20.29 -6.91 8.01
CA ARG A 461 19.04 -6.18 8.31
C ARG A 461 17.96 -6.37 7.24
N ARG A 462 18.37 -6.47 5.99
CA ARG A 462 17.46 -6.57 4.84
C ARG A 462 18.11 -7.40 3.75
N ALA A 463 17.28 -8.13 3.04
CA ALA A 463 17.74 -8.86 1.86
C ALA A 463 16.76 -8.66 0.69
N VAL A 464 17.23 -8.92 -0.51
CA VAL A 464 16.42 -9.11 -1.70
C VAL A 464 16.96 -10.30 -2.48
N ALA A 465 16.06 -11.21 -2.84
CA ALA A 465 16.36 -12.39 -3.64
C ALA A 465 15.66 -12.32 -5.00
N PHE A 466 16.36 -12.71 -6.05
CA PHE A 466 15.81 -12.82 -7.41
C PHE A 466 16.67 -13.76 -8.24
N SER A 467 16.12 -14.22 -9.35
CA SER A 467 16.89 -15.02 -10.31
C SER A 467 17.41 -14.19 -11.47
N VAL A 468 18.51 -14.65 -12.06
CA VAL A 468 19.03 -14.14 -13.34
C VAL A 468 19.34 -15.33 -14.25
N PRO A 469 19.33 -15.15 -15.60
CA PRO A 469 19.74 -16.21 -16.53
C PRO A 469 21.17 -16.68 -16.23
N GLY A 470 21.37 -18.00 -16.27
CA GLY A 470 22.67 -18.66 -16.16
C GLY A 470 22.86 -19.71 -17.25
N ASP A 471 23.96 -20.46 -17.22
CA ASP A 471 24.26 -21.50 -18.21
C ASP A 471 23.33 -22.72 -18.03
N GLY A 472 22.20 -22.71 -18.77
CA GLY A 472 21.23 -23.80 -18.78
C GLY A 472 20.19 -23.80 -17.67
N THR A 473 20.30 -22.93 -16.67
CA THR A 473 19.32 -22.75 -15.59
C THR A 473 19.39 -21.30 -15.06
N GLU A 474 18.35 -20.88 -14.32
CA GLU A 474 18.43 -19.63 -13.58
C GLU A 474 19.39 -19.74 -12.39
N ARG A 475 20.05 -18.63 -12.05
CA ARG A 475 20.90 -18.50 -10.87
C ARG A 475 20.18 -17.67 -9.83
N LEU A 476 20.19 -18.14 -8.58
CA LEU A 476 19.68 -17.40 -7.43
C LEU A 476 20.68 -16.33 -7.01
N ILE A 477 20.26 -15.08 -7.04
CA ILE A 477 21.04 -13.94 -6.55
C ILE A 477 20.44 -13.48 -5.23
N VAL A 478 21.30 -13.26 -4.25
CA VAL A 478 20.95 -12.68 -2.96
C VAL A 478 21.78 -11.44 -2.74
N VAL A 479 21.10 -10.30 -2.57
CA VAL A 479 21.72 -9.04 -2.13
C VAL A 479 21.28 -8.79 -0.70
N ALA A 480 22.23 -8.66 0.23
CA ALA A 480 21.94 -8.48 1.66
C ALA A 480 22.59 -7.20 2.18
N GLU A 481 21.81 -6.37 2.89
CA GLU A 481 22.29 -5.17 3.58
C GLU A 481 22.79 -5.51 4.97
N ALA A 482 24.02 -5.13 5.25
CA ALA A 482 24.56 -5.14 6.60
C ALA A 482 24.12 -3.89 7.39
N VAL A 483 24.08 -4.01 8.72
CA VAL A 483 23.79 -2.86 9.62
C VAL A 483 24.89 -1.78 9.55
N PHE A 484 26.06 -2.10 9.03
CA PHE A 484 27.22 -1.22 8.93
C PHE A 484 27.23 -0.45 7.59
N THR A 485 27.80 0.75 7.63
CA THR A 485 28.02 1.59 6.43
C THR A 485 29.32 1.25 5.71
N GLN A 486 30.28 0.60 6.40
CA GLN A 486 31.53 0.09 5.84
C GLN A 486 31.71 -1.36 6.31
N ILE A 487 32.06 -2.24 5.38
CA ILE A 487 32.21 -3.67 5.64
C ILE A 487 33.68 -4.03 5.34
N SER A 488 34.38 -4.58 6.34
CA SER A 488 35.75 -5.10 6.12
C SER A 488 35.72 -6.40 5.32
N THR A 489 36.80 -6.74 4.67
CA THR A 489 36.92 -7.97 3.85
C THR A 489 36.60 -9.24 4.65
N ASP A 490 37.05 -9.34 5.90
CA ASP A 490 36.82 -10.49 6.77
C ASP A 490 35.34 -10.61 7.15
N TRP A 491 34.67 -9.49 7.46
CA TRP A 491 33.24 -9.45 7.72
C TRP A 491 32.43 -9.84 6.50
N HIS A 492 32.86 -9.34 5.33
CA HIS A 492 32.20 -9.66 4.07
C HIS A 492 32.23 -11.18 3.79
N ALA A 493 33.40 -11.82 3.92
CA ALA A 493 33.55 -13.26 3.73
C ALA A 493 32.66 -14.05 4.71
N ARG A 494 32.72 -13.69 6.00
CA ARG A 494 31.92 -14.34 7.05
C ARG A 494 30.40 -14.25 6.77
N LEU A 495 29.90 -13.07 6.43
CA LEU A 495 28.47 -12.88 6.15
C LEU A 495 28.06 -13.61 4.87
N THR A 496 28.91 -13.61 3.84
CA THR A 496 28.68 -14.36 2.61
C THR A 496 28.54 -15.85 2.87
N ASP A 497 29.44 -16.42 3.68
CA ASP A 497 29.40 -17.86 4.03
C ASP A 497 28.18 -18.20 4.90
N ALA A 498 27.82 -17.35 5.86
CA ALA A 498 26.64 -17.53 6.69
C ALA A 498 25.35 -17.54 5.83
N VAL A 499 25.20 -16.57 4.93
CA VAL A 499 24.05 -16.48 4.01
C VAL A 499 24.00 -17.70 3.08
N ARG A 500 25.13 -18.04 2.46
CA ARG A 500 25.21 -19.19 1.55
C ARG A 500 24.85 -20.49 2.25
N SER A 501 25.39 -20.70 3.45
CA SER A 501 25.11 -21.90 4.25
C SER A 501 23.62 -21.99 4.61
N SER A 502 23.02 -20.90 5.11
CA SER A 502 21.60 -20.85 5.49
C SER A 502 20.69 -21.18 4.30
N VAL A 503 20.85 -20.43 3.19
CA VAL A 503 20.02 -20.60 1.99
C VAL A 503 20.21 -21.98 1.35
N THR A 504 21.45 -22.49 1.27
CA THR A 504 21.70 -23.82 0.70
C THR A 504 21.09 -24.92 1.56
N SER A 505 21.18 -24.81 2.88
CA SER A 505 20.60 -25.78 3.80
C SER A 505 19.07 -25.81 3.74
N GLU A 506 18.43 -24.65 3.65
CA GLU A 506 16.96 -24.51 3.69
C GLU A 506 16.31 -24.80 2.32
N PHE A 507 16.89 -24.30 1.23
CA PHE A 507 16.27 -24.38 -0.12
C PHE A 507 16.96 -25.38 -1.07
N GLY A 508 18.11 -25.93 -0.68
CA GLY A 508 18.88 -26.88 -1.52
C GLY A 508 19.49 -26.25 -2.78
N VAL A 509 19.62 -24.92 -2.81
CA VAL A 509 20.17 -24.14 -3.93
C VAL A 509 21.23 -23.17 -3.41
N GLY A 510 22.42 -23.18 -4.01
CA GLY A 510 23.50 -22.28 -3.65
C GLY A 510 23.29 -20.88 -4.26
N PRO A 511 23.14 -19.82 -3.45
CA PRO A 511 23.00 -18.47 -3.97
C PRO A 511 24.33 -17.83 -4.34
N ASP A 512 24.31 -16.91 -5.31
CA ASP A 512 25.34 -15.89 -5.47
C ASP A 512 25.04 -14.76 -4.48
N VAL A 513 25.90 -14.59 -3.49
CA VAL A 513 25.68 -13.66 -2.37
C VAL A 513 26.44 -12.37 -2.56
N HIS A 514 25.76 -11.24 -2.42
CA HIS A 514 26.31 -9.90 -2.46
C HIS A 514 25.95 -9.14 -1.19
N ILE A 515 26.95 -8.93 -0.32
CA ILE A 515 26.78 -8.12 0.89
C ILE A 515 27.04 -6.66 0.53
N CYS A 516 26.11 -5.78 0.90
CA CYS A 516 26.19 -4.37 0.59
C CYS A 516 25.98 -3.49 1.83
N PRO A 517 26.42 -2.23 1.79
CA PRO A 517 26.17 -1.27 2.85
C PRO A 517 24.68 -0.96 2.99
N ARG A 518 24.32 -0.44 4.16
CA ARG A 518 22.97 0.02 4.47
C ARG A 518 22.43 1.01 3.42
N ARG A 519 21.14 0.90 3.05
CA ARG A 519 20.40 1.72 2.07
C ARG A 519 20.81 1.49 0.61
N THR A 520 21.36 0.35 0.28
CA THR A 520 21.66 -0.05 -1.11
C THR A 520 20.44 -0.66 -1.80
N ILE A 521 19.64 -1.47 -1.07
CA ILE A 521 18.44 -2.13 -1.62
C ILE A 521 17.34 -1.10 -1.82
N PRO A 522 16.79 -0.96 -3.04
CA PRO A 522 15.73 -0.01 -3.32
C PRO A 522 14.42 -0.40 -2.64
N THR A 523 13.76 0.59 -2.02
CA THR A 523 12.46 0.41 -1.37
C THR A 523 11.43 1.37 -1.95
N THR A 524 10.15 1.07 -1.73
CA THR A 524 9.05 2.00 -1.99
C THR A 524 9.03 3.09 -0.93
N THR A 525 8.23 4.13 -1.14
CA THR A 525 7.95 5.16 -0.14
C THR A 525 7.26 4.61 1.11
N SER A 526 6.60 3.45 0.99
CA SER A 526 6.03 2.68 2.09
C SER A 526 6.99 1.66 2.73
N GLY A 527 8.28 1.67 2.36
CA GLY A 527 9.31 0.81 2.96
C GLY A 527 9.49 -0.58 2.35
N LYS A 528 8.61 -1.00 1.42
CA LYS A 528 8.66 -2.32 0.78
C LYS A 528 9.84 -2.46 -0.18
N VAL A 529 10.48 -3.64 -0.22
CA VAL A 529 11.57 -3.95 -1.17
C VAL A 529 11.06 -3.92 -2.62
N ARG A 530 11.77 -3.18 -3.48
CA ARG A 530 11.52 -3.10 -4.92
C ARG A 530 12.34 -4.13 -5.66
N ARG A 531 11.93 -5.41 -5.63
CA ARG A 531 12.71 -6.55 -6.13
C ARG A 531 13.11 -6.42 -7.60
N GLN A 532 12.19 -6.04 -8.47
CA GLN A 532 12.50 -5.86 -9.89
C GLN A 532 13.48 -4.71 -10.15
N GLU A 533 13.43 -3.66 -9.36
CA GLU A 533 14.39 -2.56 -9.42
C GLU A 533 15.77 -3.01 -8.92
N ALA A 534 15.83 -3.78 -7.83
CA ALA A 534 17.08 -4.36 -7.33
C ALA A 534 17.72 -5.28 -8.38
N LYS A 535 16.91 -6.14 -9.03
CA LYS A 535 17.35 -6.99 -10.16
C LYS A 535 17.90 -6.14 -11.31
N ARG A 536 17.22 -5.07 -11.70
CA ARG A 536 17.65 -4.16 -12.76
C ARG A 536 18.98 -3.46 -12.40
N MET A 537 19.09 -2.96 -11.17
CA MET A 537 20.31 -2.32 -10.65
C MET A 537 21.50 -3.32 -10.63
N PHE A 538 21.25 -4.56 -10.25
CA PHE A 538 22.25 -5.61 -10.25
C PHE A 538 22.73 -5.93 -11.67
N LEU A 539 21.83 -6.08 -12.63
CA LEU A 539 22.17 -6.34 -14.02
C LEU A 539 22.91 -5.16 -14.69
N ALA A 540 22.61 -3.93 -14.27
CA ALA A 540 23.28 -2.70 -14.72
C ALA A 540 24.61 -2.42 -13.97
N GLU A 541 25.09 -3.35 -13.12
CA GLU A 541 26.29 -3.20 -12.28
C GLU A 541 26.24 -2.01 -11.30
N ALA A 542 25.03 -1.43 -11.07
CA ALA A 542 24.84 -0.31 -10.15
C ALA A 542 24.79 -0.78 -8.67
N ILE A 543 24.53 -2.06 -8.42
CA ILE A 543 24.86 -2.73 -7.16
C ILE A 543 26.24 -3.31 -7.38
N GLN A 544 27.24 -2.84 -6.64
CA GLN A 544 28.62 -3.30 -6.80
C GLN A 544 28.68 -4.82 -6.66
N ARG A 545 29.07 -5.49 -7.74
CA ARG A 545 29.49 -6.88 -7.67
C ARG A 545 30.75 -6.89 -6.82
N THR A 546 30.69 -7.48 -5.65
CA THR A 546 31.93 -7.72 -4.89
C THR A 546 32.79 -8.66 -5.73
N PRO A 547 34.09 -8.37 -5.89
CA PRO A 547 34.99 -9.30 -6.58
C PRO A 547 34.93 -10.66 -5.89
N ALA A 548 34.88 -11.72 -6.67
CA ALA A 548 34.87 -13.10 -6.21
C ALA A 548 36.12 -13.44 -5.40
#